data_07a33869f7c3c43bed1df51c15d018c3
#
_entry.id   07a33869f7c3c43bed1df51c15d018c3
#
_cell.length_a   1.000
_cell.length_b   1.000
_cell.length_c   1.000
_cell.angle_alpha   90.00
_cell.angle_beta   90.00
_cell.angle_gamma   90.00
#
_symmetry.space_group_name_H-M   'P 1'
#
loop_
_entity.id
_entity.type
_entity.pdbx_description
1 polymer ?
#
loop_
_entity_poly.entity_id
_entity_poly.type
_entity_poly.pdbx_seq_one_letter_code
_entity_poly.pdbx_strand_id
1 'polypeptide(L)'
;MGLCRRRPTRVPLLTKHHSQLRLQRAREHRDWTIDEWKRVISSDKSRFLVHRVDGRVRARRLPGEQLLTSCTAGHILAGGGGIMLWGAFSWAALGPVVVVEQTMKAANYLNIIADQWHPYMAFVFPTGNGISQQDNAPCHKAQIVLKWFEEHTDEFHLMS
;
A
#
# COMPACT_ATOMS: atom_id res chain seq x y z
N MET A 1 -22.78 10.63 -31.28
CA MET A 1 -22.52 10.49 -29.81
C MET A 1 -21.52 9.37 -29.60
N GLY A 2 -20.30 9.66 -29.09
CA GLY A 2 -19.19 8.71 -28.98
C GLY A 2 -19.09 7.94 -27.67
N LEU A 3 -20.20 7.79 -26.90
CA LEU A 3 -20.18 7.07 -25.62
C LEU A 3 -20.16 5.56 -25.83
N CYS A 4 -19.11 4.90 -25.33
CA CYS A 4 -18.97 3.45 -25.35
C CYS A 4 -19.26 2.85 -23.98
N ARG A 5 -19.92 1.68 -23.95
CA ARG A 5 -20.15 0.91 -22.74
C ARG A 5 -18.87 0.17 -22.34
N ARG A 6 -18.27 0.54 -21.20
CA ARG A 6 -17.01 -0.02 -20.70
C ARG A 6 -17.14 -0.46 -19.24
N ARG A 7 -16.24 -1.33 -18.77
CA ARG A 7 -16.12 -1.62 -17.33
C ARG A 7 -15.56 -0.39 -16.62
N PRO A 8 -16.11 0.00 -15.46
CA PRO A 8 -15.49 1.06 -14.63
C PRO A 8 -14.05 0.68 -14.28
N THR A 9 -13.19 1.66 -14.24
CA THR A 9 -11.82 1.46 -13.76
C THR A 9 -11.85 1.40 -12.24
N ARG A 10 -11.29 0.35 -11.65
CA ARG A 10 -11.18 0.19 -10.19
C ARG A 10 -9.92 0.91 -9.73
N VAL A 11 -10.07 2.12 -9.25
CA VAL A 11 -9.00 2.94 -8.66
C VAL A 11 -9.51 3.60 -7.39
N PRO A 12 -8.64 3.88 -6.42
CA PRO A 12 -9.01 4.67 -5.26
C PRO A 12 -9.52 6.06 -5.70
N LEU A 13 -10.62 6.52 -5.11
CA LEU A 13 -11.09 7.89 -5.29
C LEU A 13 -10.13 8.82 -4.55
N LEU A 14 -9.35 9.59 -5.30
CA LEU A 14 -8.39 10.53 -4.74
C LEU A 14 -9.03 11.90 -4.57
N THR A 15 -8.87 12.49 -3.40
CA THR A 15 -9.09 13.93 -3.21
C THR A 15 -8.02 14.72 -3.97
N LYS A 16 -8.27 16.01 -4.23
CA LYS A 16 -7.27 16.90 -4.86
C LYS A 16 -5.95 16.89 -4.08
N HIS A 17 -6.04 16.94 -2.74
CA HIS A 17 -4.88 16.89 -1.86
C HIS A 17 -4.09 15.59 -2.00
N HIS A 18 -4.75 14.43 -1.94
CA HIS A 18 -4.08 13.14 -2.12
C HIS A 18 -3.47 12.98 -3.51
N SER A 19 -4.12 13.52 -4.54
CA SER A 19 -3.57 13.52 -5.90
C SER A 19 -2.29 14.34 -6.00
N GLN A 20 -2.24 15.51 -5.35
CA GLN A 20 -1.05 16.36 -5.30
C GLN A 20 0.12 15.68 -4.56
N LEU A 21 -0.15 15.08 -3.38
CA LEU A 21 0.88 14.37 -2.61
C LEU A 21 1.47 13.20 -3.42
N ARG A 22 0.64 12.43 -4.11
CA ARG A 22 1.10 11.32 -4.97
C ARG A 22 1.94 11.82 -6.15
N LEU A 23 1.53 12.93 -6.76
CA LEU A 23 2.29 13.54 -7.86
C LEU A 23 3.63 14.09 -7.37
N GLN A 24 3.65 14.73 -6.19
CA GLN A 24 4.88 15.21 -5.55
C GLN A 24 5.84 14.06 -5.31
N ARG A 25 5.39 12.99 -4.67
CA ARG A 25 6.20 11.79 -4.44
C ARG A 25 6.75 11.20 -5.74
N ALA A 26 5.92 11.10 -6.78
CA ALA A 26 6.37 10.60 -8.08
C ALA A 26 7.47 11.49 -8.70
N ARG A 27 7.44 12.80 -8.46
CA ARG A 27 8.49 13.74 -8.90
C ARG A 27 9.77 13.61 -8.08
N GLU A 28 9.66 13.43 -6.78
CA GLU A 28 10.81 13.26 -5.87
C GLU A 28 11.62 12.00 -6.20
N HIS A 29 10.95 10.95 -6.69
CA HIS A 29 11.59 9.68 -7.04
C HIS A 29 11.71 9.45 -8.56
N ARG A 30 11.53 10.52 -9.36
CA ARG A 30 11.54 10.42 -10.83
C ARG A 30 12.86 9.92 -11.39
N ASP A 31 13.95 10.35 -10.79
CA ASP A 31 15.30 10.11 -11.28
C ASP A 31 15.96 8.91 -10.57
N TRP A 32 15.18 8.19 -9.76
CA TRP A 32 15.67 6.99 -9.10
C TRP A 32 16.00 5.90 -10.11
N THR A 33 17.18 5.34 -9.94
CA THR A 33 17.67 4.20 -10.72
C THR A 33 16.96 2.90 -10.30
N ILE A 34 17.06 1.87 -11.15
CA ILE A 34 16.54 0.53 -10.81
C ILE A 34 17.21 0.00 -9.53
N ASP A 35 18.48 0.30 -9.32
CA ASP A 35 19.22 -0.20 -8.15
C ASP A 35 18.79 0.50 -6.85
N GLU A 36 18.36 1.74 -6.91
CA GLU A 36 17.71 2.43 -5.77
C GLU A 36 16.35 1.81 -5.47
N TRP A 37 15.54 1.55 -6.49
CA TRP A 37 14.25 0.85 -6.33
C TRP A 37 14.39 -0.57 -5.78
N LYS A 38 15.46 -1.29 -6.10
CA LYS A 38 15.73 -2.63 -5.57
C LYS A 38 15.95 -2.64 -4.04
N ARG A 39 16.33 -1.51 -3.46
CA ARG A 39 16.50 -1.36 -2.00
C ARG A 39 15.18 -1.14 -1.25
N VAL A 40 14.08 -0.94 -1.97
CA VAL A 40 12.79 -0.68 -1.36
C VAL A 40 12.12 -1.97 -0.94
N ILE A 41 11.71 -2.05 0.33
CA ILE A 41 10.75 -3.03 0.84
C ILE A 41 9.39 -2.34 0.94
N SER A 42 8.42 -2.89 0.25
CA SER A 42 7.02 -2.46 0.35
C SER A 42 6.27 -3.34 1.33
N SER A 43 5.48 -2.74 2.20
CA SER A 43 4.55 -3.45 3.06
C SER A 43 3.14 -2.89 2.92
N ASP A 44 2.16 -3.76 2.92
CA ASP A 44 0.75 -3.38 2.80
C ASP A 44 -0.17 -4.41 3.44
N LYS A 45 -1.39 -3.99 3.74
CA LYS A 45 -2.46 -4.88 4.18
C LYS A 45 -3.51 -5.02 3.09
N SER A 46 -3.86 -6.25 2.77
CA SER A 46 -4.87 -6.57 1.76
C SER A 46 -5.98 -7.43 2.34
N ARG A 47 -7.21 -7.15 1.94
CA ARG A 47 -8.38 -7.94 2.30
C ARG A 47 -8.75 -8.90 1.18
N PHE A 48 -8.74 -10.18 1.49
CA PHE A 48 -9.19 -11.25 0.59
C PHE A 48 -10.62 -11.63 0.96
N LEU A 49 -11.54 -11.46 0.03
CA LEU A 49 -12.95 -11.78 0.22
C LEU A 49 -13.21 -13.24 -0.16
N VAL A 50 -13.91 -13.97 0.70
CA VAL A 50 -14.31 -15.36 0.45
C VAL A 50 -15.32 -15.45 -0.71
N HIS A 51 -16.19 -14.45 -0.83
CA HIS A 51 -17.17 -14.39 -1.92
C HIS A 51 -16.75 -13.37 -2.98
N ARG A 52 -16.69 -13.83 -4.22
CA ARG A 52 -16.45 -12.99 -5.39
C ARG A 52 -17.67 -12.09 -5.59
N VAL A 53 -17.54 -10.81 -5.32
CA VAL A 53 -18.54 -9.82 -5.76
C VAL A 53 -18.41 -9.73 -7.29
N ASP A 54 -19.40 -10.29 -8.01
CA ASP A 54 -19.41 -10.25 -9.47
C ASP A 54 -19.59 -8.81 -9.96
N GLY A 55 -18.48 -8.22 -10.36
CA GLY A 55 -18.39 -6.81 -10.73
C GLY A 55 -18.89 -6.52 -12.15
N ARG A 56 -20.10 -6.93 -12.50
CA ARG A 56 -20.73 -6.64 -13.81
C ARG A 56 -21.23 -5.19 -13.96
N VAL A 57 -20.69 -4.27 -13.19
CA VAL A 57 -21.00 -2.85 -13.36
C VAL A 57 -20.33 -2.35 -14.64
N ARG A 58 -21.12 -1.71 -15.50
CA ARG A 58 -20.61 -1.07 -16.73
C ARG A 58 -20.97 0.41 -16.75
N ALA A 59 -20.00 1.26 -17.06
CA ALA A 59 -20.18 2.70 -17.24
C ALA A 59 -20.10 3.07 -18.72
N ARG A 60 -20.86 4.08 -19.16
CA ARG A 60 -20.70 4.70 -20.48
C ARG A 60 -19.71 5.84 -20.36
N ARG A 61 -18.67 5.83 -21.19
CA ARG A 61 -17.62 6.85 -21.19
C ARG A 61 -17.04 7.08 -22.58
N LEU A 62 -16.50 8.27 -22.80
CA LEU A 62 -15.68 8.59 -23.97
C LEU A 62 -14.26 8.02 -23.83
N PRO A 63 -13.51 7.86 -24.96
CA PRO A 63 -12.09 7.62 -24.89
C PRO A 63 -11.38 8.70 -24.07
N GLY A 64 -10.49 8.29 -23.14
CA GLY A 64 -9.77 9.22 -22.26
C GLY A 64 -10.42 9.52 -20.90
N GLU A 65 -11.71 9.23 -20.72
CA GLU A 65 -12.45 9.51 -19.45
C GLU A 65 -12.33 8.41 -18.39
N GLN A 66 -11.40 7.50 -18.51
CA GLN A 66 -11.31 6.31 -17.63
C GLN A 66 -11.07 6.62 -16.14
N LEU A 67 -10.47 7.77 -15.84
CA LEU A 67 -10.16 8.18 -14.47
C LEU A 67 -11.14 9.21 -13.89
N LEU A 68 -12.17 9.58 -14.63
CA LEU A 68 -13.21 10.45 -14.08
C LEU A 68 -13.99 9.73 -12.97
N THR A 69 -14.38 10.44 -11.93
CA THR A 69 -15.10 9.89 -10.77
C THR A 69 -16.39 9.19 -11.17
N SER A 70 -17.11 9.69 -12.18
CA SER A 70 -18.31 9.08 -12.74
C SER A 70 -18.07 7.77 -13.49
N CYS A 71 -16.82 7.49 -13.90
CA CYS A 71 -16.40 6.29 -14.64
C CYS A 71 -15.61 5.31 -13.80
N THR A 72 -15.36 5.62 -12.50
CA THR A 72 -14.64 4.79 -11.56
C THR A 72 -15.60 4.09 -10.60
N ALA A 73 -15.29 2.86 -10.21
CA ALA A 73 -16.01 2.16 -9.15
C ALA A 73 -15.18 2.23 -7.86
N GLY A 74 -15.75 2.83 -6.82
CA GLY A 74 -15.16 2.78 -5.49
C GLY A 74 -15.19 1.36 -4.92
N HIS A 75 -14.30 1.05 -3.99
CA HIS A 75 -14.36 -0.17 -3.20
C HIS A 75 -15.49 -0.07 -2.17
N ILE A 76 -16.59 -0.76 -2.43
CA ILE A 76 -17.61 -0.96 -1.41
C ILE A 76 -17.19 -2.19 -0.60
N LEU A 77 -16.91 -2.00 0.68
CA LEU A 77 -16.71 -3.07 1.66
C LEU A 77 -18.08 -3.67 2.00
N ALA A 78 -18.67 -4.43 1.08
CA ALA A 78 -19.88 -5.18 1.36
C ALA A 78 -19.57 -6.31 2.35
N GLY A 79 -20.40 -6.46 3.38
CA GLY A 79 -20.25 -7.41 4.46
C GLY A 79 -20.30 -8.86 4.00
N GLY A 80 -19.16 -9.41 3.66
CA GLY A 80 -18.90 -10.83 3.41
C GLY A 80 -17.64 -11.24 4.13
N GLY A 81 -17.57 -12.45 4.67
CA GLY A 81 -16.40 -12.99 5.33
C GLY A 81 -15.15 -12.82 4.47
N GLY A 82 -14.06 -12.40 5.07
CA GLY A 82 -12.79 -12.23 4.39
C GLY A 82 -11.64 -12.31 5.37
N ILE A 83 -10.46 -12.61 4.85
CA ILE A 83 -9.22 -12.64 5.60
C ILE A 83 -8.45 -11.35 5.29
N MET A 84 -7.96 -10.68 6.32
CA MET A 84 -7.04 -9.57 6.20
C MET A 84 -5.62 -10.11 6.33
N LEU A 85 -4.78 -9.87 5.35
CA LEU A 85 -3.36 -10.21 5.39
C LEU A 85 -2.55 -8.92 5.36
N TRP A 86 -1.56 -8.85 6.22
CA TRP A 86 -0.44 -7.91 6.07
C TRP A 86 0.74 -8.66 5.48
N GLY A 87 1.46 -8.05 4.56
CA GLY A 87 2.62 -8.67 3.95
C GLY A 87 3.68 -7.65 3.57
N ALA A 88 4.92 -8.12 3.48
CA ALA A 88 6.05 -7.35 2.99
C ALA A 88 6.69 -8.07 1.80
N PHE A 89 7.29 -7.32 0.90
CA PHE A 89 8.05 -7.86 -0.22
C PHE A 89 9.11 -6.86 -0.70
N SER A 90 10.15 -7.40 -1.26
CA SER A 90 11.23 -6.64 -1.90
C SER A 90 11.48 -7.20 -3.30
N TRP A 91 12.37 -6.55 -4.04
CA TRP A 91 12.85 -7.10 -5.30
C TRP A 91 13.57 -8.44 -5.12
N ALA A 92 14.32 -8.60 -4.03
CA ALA A 92 15.15 -9.76 -3.78
C ALA A 92 14.38 -10.98 -3.26
N ALA A 93 13.33 -10.77 -2.44
CA ALA A 93 12.62 -11.84 -1.77
C ALA A 93 11.18 -11.47 -1.39
N LEU A 94 10.34 -12.49 -1.28
CA LEU A 94 9.06 -12.38 -0.58
C LEU A 94 9.31 -12.34 0.92
N GLY A 95 8.63 -11.42 1.60
CA GLY A 95 8.72 -11.26 3.04
C GLY A 95 7.63 -12.02 3.79
N PRO A 96 7.53 -11.76 5.10
CA PRO A 96 6.51 -12.37 5.95
C PRO A 96 5.10 -12.00 5.51
N VAL A 97 4.17 -12.92 5.73
CA VAL A 97 2.73 -12.71 5.59
C VAL A 97 2.07 -13.05 6.92
N VAL A 98 1.33 -12.09 7.46
CA VAL A 98 0.67 -12.21 8.77
C VAL A 98 -0.83 -12.07 8.60
N VAL A 99 -1.59 -12.98 9.19
CA VAL A 99 -3.05 -12.86 9.28
C VAL A 99 -3.38 -11.80 10.33
N VAL A 100 -4.14 -10.80 9.92
CA VAL A 100 -4.58 -9.72 10.80
C VAL A 100 -6.02 -9.99 11.21
N GLU A 101 -6.21 -10.32 12.47
CA GLU A 101 -7.54 -10.46 13.05
C GLU A 101 -8.11 -9.06 13.33
N GLN A 102 -9.34 -8.81 12.86
CA GLN A 102 -10.05 -7.55 13.09
C GLN A 102 -9.37 -6.31 12.45
N THR A 103 -9.58 -5.13 13.07
CA THR A 103 -8.96 -3.87 12.65
C THR A 103 -7.55 -3.76 13.21
N MET A 104 -6.56 -3.52 12.35
CA MET A 104 -5.17 -3.32 12.78
C MET A 104 -5.03 -2.05 13.63
N LYS A 105 -4.75 -2.22 14.91
CA LYS A 105 -4.40 -1.14 15.84
C LYS A 105 -2.90 -0.86 15.79
N ALA A 106 -2.47 0.32 16.25
CA ALA A 106 -1.06 0.71 16.26
C ALA A 106 -0.16 -0.28 17.02
N ALA A 107 -0.61 -0.80 18.17
CA ALA A 107 0.15 -1.78 18.94
C ALA A 107 0.33 -3.10 18.16
N ASN A 108 -0.73 -3.60 17.49
CA ASN A 108 -0.64 -4.81 16.69
C ASN A 108 0.30 -4.62 15.49
N TYR A 109 0.24 -3.43 14.87
CA TYR A 109 1.15 -3.09 13.79
C TYR A 109 2.60 -3.03 14.27
N LEU A 110 2.86 -2.42 15.43
CA LEU A 110 4.18 -2.36 16.03
C LEU A 110 4.75 -3.76 16.29
N ASN A 111 3.94 -4.69 16.83
CA ASN A 111 4.37 -6.08 17.02
C ASN A 111 4.76 -6.75 15.68
N ILE A 112 3.96 -6.53 14.63
CA ILE A 112 4.28 -7.08 13.29
C ILE A 112 5.59 -6.48 12.77
N ILE A 113 5.81 -5.18 12.95
CA ILE A 113 7.06 -4.53 12.52
C ILE A 113 8.25 -5.09 13.31
N ALA A 114 8.15 -5.17 14.63
CA ALA A 114 9.25 -5.65 15.46
C ALA A 114 9.57 -7.14 15.25
N ASP A 115 8.52 -7.99 15.20
CA ASP A 115 8.70 -9.45 15.24
C ASP A 115 8.89 -10.07 13.84
N GLN A 116 8.35 -9.45 12.79
CA GLN A 116 8.34 -10.04 11.45
C GLN A 116 9.07 -9.20 10.42
N TRP A 117 8.79 -7.90 10.37
CA TRP A 117 9.33 -7.03 9.33
C TRP A 117 10.80 -6.68 9.60
N HIS A 118 11.17 -6.35 10.83
CA HIS A 118 12.52 -5.98 11.20
C HIS A 118 13.55 -7.11 10.96
N PRO A 119 13.32 -8.36 11.39
CA PRO A 119 14.20 -9.47 11.04
C PRO A 119 14.31 -9.72 9.53
N TYR A 120 13.22 -9.53 8.79
CA TYR A 120 13.22 -9.64 7.33
C TYR A 120 14.07 -8.53 6.69
N MET A 121 13.96 -7.28 7.19
CA MET A 121 14.82 -6.17 6.75
C MET A 121 16.31 -6.49 6.95
N ALA A 122 16.68 -6.92 8.14
CA ALA A 122 18.06 -7.27 8.48
C ALA A 122 18.60 -8.44 7.61
N PHE A 123 17.74 -9.40 7.27
CA PHE A 123 18.10 -10.51 6.39
C PHE A 123 18.31 -10.05 4.94
N VAL A 124 17.43 -9.21 4.39
CA VAL A 124 17.51 -8.79 2.99
C VAL A 124 18.57 -7.69 2.78
N PHE A 125 18.73 -6.81 3.77
CA PHE A 125 19.67 -5.67 3.72
C PHE A 125 20.59 -5.64 4.94
N PRO A 126 21.53 -6.58 5.03
CA PRO A 126 22.42 -6.69 6.21
C PRO A 126 23.36 -5.48 6.38
N THR A 127 23.46 -4.63 5.38
CA THR A 127 24.29 -3.41 5.43
C THR A 127 23.50 -2.17 5.87
N GLY A 128 22.23 -2.32 6.26
CA GLY A 128 21.38 -1.19 6.70
C GLY A 128 20.94 -0.22 5.60
N ASN A 129 21.12 -0.58 4.33
CA ASN A 129 20.79 0.30 3.19
C ASN A 129 19.37 0.10 2.63
N GLY A 130 18.53 -0.63 3.34
CA GLY A 130 17.15 -0.89 2.97
C GLY A 130 16.26 0.34 3.19
N ILE A 131 15.26 0.50 2.34
CA ILE A 131 14.29 1.59 2.39
C ILE A 131 12.90 1.00 2.62
N SER A 132 12.29 1.37 3.74
CA SER A 132 10.92 0.94 4.08
C SER A 132 9.89 1.82 3.41
N GLN A 133 8.97 1.21 2.69
CA GLN A 133 7.81 1.88 2.13
C GLN A 133 6.52 1.33 2.74
N GLN A 134 5.73 2.21 3.32
CA GLN A 134 4.40 1.90 3.87
C GLN A 134 3.38 2.97 3.44
N ASP A 135 2.09 2.65 3.56
CA ASP A 135 1.04 3.63 3.34
C ASP A 135 0.88 4.57 4.55
N ASN A 136 0.07 5.63 4.37
CA ASN A 136 -0.20 6.63 5.41
C ASN A 136 -1.40 6.25 6.29
N ALA A 137 -1.62 4.97 6.57
CA ALA A 137 -2.70 4.54 7.45
C ALA A 137 -2.53 5.10 8.88
N PRO A 138 -3.62 5.39 9.61
CA PRO A 138 -3.53 5.95 10.96
C PRO A 138 -2.70 5.10 11.94
N CYS A 139 -2.74 3.77 11.81
CA CYS A 139 -1.93 2.88 12.65
C CYS A 139 -0.43 3.01 12.38
N HIS A 140 -0.02 3.35 11.15
CA HIS A 140 1.38 3.56 10.78
C HIS A 140 1.91 4.92 11.25
N LYS A 141 1.02 5.93 11.36
CA LYS A 141 1.36 7.28 11.85
C LYS A 141 1.20 7.45 13.37
N ALA A 142 0.89 6.39 14.09
CA ALA A 142 0.79 6.45 15.53
C ALA A 142 2.15 6.75 16.16
N GLN A 143 2.17 7.58 17.20
CA GLN A 143 3.39 8.05 17.84
C GLN A 143 4.32 6.91 18.31
N ILE A 144 3.74 5.81 18.81
CA ILE A 144 4.51 4.62 19.24
C ILE A 144 5.26 3.97 18.07
N VAL A 145 4.67 3.99 16.87
CA VAL A 145 5.28 3.41 15.67
C VAL A 145 6.36 4.34 15.13
N LEU A 146 6.08 5.66 15.07
CA LEU A 146 7.06 6.64 14.63
C LEU A 146 8.29 6.63 15.53
N LYS A 147 8.10 6.61 16.85
CA LYS A 147 9.19 6.53 17.82
C LYS A 147 10.04 5.28 17.61
N TRP A 148 9.40 4.13 17.39
CA TRP A 148 10.12 2.90 17.11
C TRP A 148 10.99 3.01 15.84
N PHE A 149 10.47 3.61 14.76
CA PHE A 149 11.24 3.86 13.55
C PHE A 149 12.40 4.85 13.77
N GLU A 150 12.21 5.87 14.59
CA GLU A 150 13.26 6.82 14.98
C GLU A 150 14.40 6.14 15.76
N GLU A 151 14.08 5.18 16.61
CA GLU A 151 15.05 4.40 17.39
C GLU A 151 15.87 3.42 16.53
N HIS A 152 15.41 3.10 15.30
CA HIS A 152 16.05 2.13 14.40
C HIS A 152 16.54 2.76 13.07
N THR A 153 16.75 4.07 13.05
CA THR A 153 17.18 4.80 11.83
C THR A 153 18.53 4.38 11.30
N ASP A 154 19.39 3.81 12.13
CA ASP A 154 20.70 3.30 11.73
C ASP A 154 20.62 1.97 10.95
N GLU A 155 19.51 1.26 11.05
CA GLU A 155 19.32 -0.05 10.46
C GLU A 155 18.61 -0.01 9.11
N PHE A 156 17.81 1.02 8.86
CA PHE A 156 17.08 1.23 7.60
C PHE A 156 16.50 2.66 7.51
N HIS A 157 16.06 3.04 6.32
CA HIS A 157 15.45 4.35 6.08
C HIS A 157 13.96 4.22 5.80
N LEU A 158 13.16 5.13 6.36
CA LEU A 158 11.74 5.22 6.04
C LEU A 158 11.58 6.14 4.81
N MET A 159 10.88 5.66 3.79
CA MET A 159 10.57 6.46 2.61
C MET A 159 9.55 7.55 2.96
N SER A 160 9.90 8.79 2.72
CA SER A 160 9.06 9.98 2.93
C SER A 160 7.88 10.06 1.95
#